data_67149c5f7ee796f7387550309f795912
#
_entry.id   67149c5f7ee796f7387550309f795912
#
_cell.length_a   1.000
_cell.length_b   1.000
_cell.length_c   1.000
_cell.angle_alpha   90.00
_cell.angle_beta   90.00
_cell.angle_gamma   90.00
#
_symmetry.space_group_name_H-M   'P 1'
#
loop_
_entity.id
_entity.type
_entity.pdbx_description
1 polymer ?
#
loop_
_entity_poly.entity_id
_entity_poly.type
_entity_poly.pdbx_seq_one_letter_code
_entity_poly.pdbx_strand_id
1 'polypeptide(L)'
;MKVRILGCGTSSGVPRIGNDWGTCDPADPRNRRLRSAILLDSGAESLLVDCGPDLLAQMNAAGRDRVDRVIVTHDHADHCHGIDDLRQVAHVTHRAVPLFARADVLSRLEGRFAYAFNDTPIYPALITGHAIEQDMTLGEARLSFVDQPHGGISSLGIRADENGRSLVYAIDFHDLTPDMAAMYEGADVWISDCLRRRPHPTHAHLDAVLGWARELKVGQLWLTHLDNSMDYATLAAELPDWAAPAHDGQEISL
;
A
#
# COMPACT_ATOMS: atom_id res chain seq x y z
N MET A 1 16.35 -4.76 3.96
CA MET A 1 15.10 -4.17 3.45
C MET A 1 14.39 -3.42 4.57
N LYS A 2 13.80 -2.26 4.30
CA LYS A 2 13.05 -1.47 5.28
C LYS A 2 11.75 -1.01 4.63
N VAL A 3 10.63 -1.13 5.35
CA VAL A 3 9.34 -0.59 4.90
C VAL A 3 8.82 0.43 5.91
N ARG A 4 8.28 1.54 5.40
CA ARG A 4 7.54 2.54 6.18
C ARG A 4 6.10 2.56 5.72
N ILE A 5 5.17 2.42 6.64
CA ILE A 5 3.74 2.61 6.40
C ILE A 5 3.49 4.11 6.36
N LEU A 6 3.16 4.65 5.19
CA LEU A 6 2.89 6.08 4.99
C LEU A 6 1.47 6.44 5.41
N GLY A 7 0.55 5.51 5.23
CA GLY A 7 -0.83 5.58 5.65
C GLY A 7 -1.41 4.18 5.82
N CYS A 8 -2.28 4.00 6.79
CA CYS A 8 -2.90 2.72 7.11
C CYS A 8 -4.44 2.79 7.18
N GLY A 9 -5.03 3.87 6.72
CA GLY A 9 -6.49 4.07 6.70
C GLY A 9 -7.12 3.60 5.40
N THR A 10 -8.40 3.28 5.49
CA THR A 10 -9.29 2.98 4.37
C THR A 10 -9.52 4.19 3.46
N SER A 11 -10.28 4.03 2.38
CA SER A 11 -10.56 5.05 1.36
C SER A 11 -11.05 6.40 1.91
N SER A 12 -11.74 6.42 3.03
CA SER A 12 -12.19 7.65 3.69
C SER A 12 -11.16 8.29 4.64
N GLY A 13 -10.09 7.57 4.98
CA GLY A 13 -9.19 7.93 6.09
C GLY A 13 -9.88 7.87 7.46
N VAL A 14 -9.13 8.17 8.53
CA VAL A 14 -9.66 8.35 9.90
C VAL A 14 -9.04 9.62 10.49
N PRO A 15 -9.82 10.60 10.96
CA PRO A 15 -11.28 10.66 10.91
C PRO A 15 -11.80 10.82 9.47
N ARG A 16 -13.04 10.41 9.25
CA ARG A 16 -13.77 10.70 8.01
C ARG A 16 -14.18 12.18 7.93
N ILE A 17 -14.63 12.62 6.74
CA ILE A 17 -15.19 13.97 6.58
C ILE A 17 -16.27 14.22 7.65
N GLY A 18 -16.25 15.42 8.23
CA GLY A 18 -17.10 15.78 9.38
C GLY A 18 -16.45 15.46 10.73
N ASN A 19 -15.17 15.11 10.75
CA ASN A 19 -14.44 14.73 11.96
C ASN A 19 -15.05 13.49 12.64
N ASP A 20 -15.52 12.54 11.81
CA ASP A 20 -16.13 11.29 12.26
C ASP A 20 -15.03 10.25 12.59
N TRP A 21 -14.84 10.04 13.89
CA TRP A 21 -13.88 9.08 14.45
C TRP A 21 -14.47 7.68 14.66
N GLY A 22 -15.80 7.53 14.49
CA GLY A 22 -16.48 6.26 14.80
C GLY A 22 -16.25 5.83 16.24
N THR A 23 -15.58 4.69 16.43
CA THR A 23 -15.19 4.17 17.76
C THR A 23 -13.73 4.45 18.11
N CYS A 24 -12.95 5.05 17.21
CA CYS A 24 -11.56 5.38 17.46
C CYS A 24 -11.42 6.55 18.44
N ASP A 25 -10.52 6.43 19.42
CA ASP A 25 -10.20 7.52 20.35
C ASP A 25 -9.47 8.66 19.61
N PRO A 26 -10.03 9.88 19.53
CA PRO A 26 -9.39 11.04 18.91
C PRO A 26 -8.07 11.49 19.60
N ALA A 27 -7.88 11.12 20.87
CA ALA A 27 -6.69 11.46 21.63
C ALA A 27 -5.50 10.55 21.34
N ASP A 28 -5.72 9.35 20.81
CA ASP A 28 -4.63 8.47 20.36
C ASP A 28 -4.21 8.84 18.93
N PRO A 29 -2.99 9.40 18.73
CA PRO A 29 -2.51 9.81 17.41
C PRO A 29 -2.42 8.66 16.41
N ARG A 30 -2.32 7.39 16.86
CA ARG A 30 -2.27 6.19 16.01
C ARG A 30 -3.63 5.89 15.34
N ASN A 31 -4.70 6.50 15.80
CA ASN A 31 -6.01 6.44 15.17
C ASN A 31 -6.18 7.45 14.03
N ARG A 32 -5.27 8.42 13.89
CA ARG A 32 -5.27 9.32 12.73
C ARG A 32 -4.59 8.60 11.57
N ARG A 33 -5.36 8.25 10.55
CA ARG A 33 -4.93 7.40 9.45
C ARG A 33 -5.16 8.08 8.11
N LEU A 34 -4.09 8.31 7.38
CA LEU A 34 -4.10 8.68 5.97
C LEU A 34 -4.39 7.43 5.12
N ARG A 35 -4.76 7.61 3.83
CA ARG A 35 -5.03 6.50 2.92
C ARG A 35 -3.82 5.59 2.78
N SER A 36 -4.08 4.31 2.53
CA SER A 36 -3.04 3.28 2.54
C SER A 36 -1.97 3.52 1.48
N ALA A 37 -0.72 3.54 1.92
CA ALA A 37 0.48 3.57 1.08
C ALA A 37 1.68 3.11 1.89
N ILE A 38 2.69 2.55 1.22
CA ILE A 38 3.97 2.20 1.84
C ILE A 38 5.15 2.73 1.03
N LEU A 39 6.26 2.95 1.71
CA LEU A 39 7.56 3.21 1.11
C LEU A 39 8.49 2.04 1.46
N LEU A 40 9.02 1.36 0.45
CA LEU A 40 9.95 0.24 0.57
C LEU A 40 11.34 0.69 0.13
N ASP A 41 12.33 0.54 1.00
CA ASP A 41 13.74 0.80 0.70
C ASP A 41 14.51 -0.53 0.64
N SER A 42 15.28 -0.73 -0.45
CA SER A 42 16.22 -1.83 -0.63
C SER A 42 17.54 -1.30 -1.19
N GLY A 43 18.61 -1.41 -0.41
CA GLY A 43 19.89 -0.80 -0.77
C GLY A 43 19.76 0.72 -0.96
N ALA A 44 20.10 1.19 -2.16
CA ALA A 44 20.02 2.61 -2.53
C ALA A 44 18.72 2.98 -3.28
N GLU A 45 17.84 2.01 -3.55
CA GLU A 45 16.61 2.23 -4.31
C GLU A 45 15.39 2.28 -3.38
N SER A 46 14.42 3.09 -3.76
CA SER A 46 13.15 3.29 -3.05
C SER A 46 11.95 3.09 -3.96
N LEU A 47 10.94 2.41 -3.44
CA LEU A 47 9.67 2.14 -4.11
C LEU A 47 8.52 2.69 -3.28
N LEU A 48 7.73 3.56 -3.88
CA LEU A 48 6.42 3.94 -3.36
C LEU A 48 5.36 2.97 -3.88
N VAL A 49 4.58 2.38 -2.99
CA VAL A 49 3.41 1.58 -3.37
C VAL A 49 2.16 2.34 -2.99
N ASP A 50 1.40 2.67 -4.01
CA ASP A 50 0.25 3.56 -4.03
C ASP A 50 0.58 5.04 -3.75
N CYS A 51 -0.14 5.90 -4.44
CA CYS A 51 -0.02 7.34 -4.38
C CYS A 51 -1.42 7.99 -4.30
N GLY A 52 -2.09 7.75 -3.17
CA GLY A 52 -3.40 8.30 -2.87
C GLY A 52 -3.39 9.82 -2.64
N PRO A 53 -4.56 10.44 -2.36
CA PRO A 53 -4.70 11.89 -2.25
C PRO A 53 -3.95 12.51 -1.06
N ASP A 54 -3.38 11.69 -0.18
CA ASP A 54 -2.59 12.15 0.97
C ASP A 54 -1.08 12.17 0.69
N LEU A 55 -0.64 11.87 -0.54
CA LEU A 55 0.77 11.66 -0.88
C LEU A 55 1.68 12.82 -0.43
N LEU A 56 1.27 14.07 -0.64
CA LEU A 56 2.01 15.25 -0.19
C LEU A 56 2.30 15.21 1.32
N ALA A 57 1.27 14.94 2.12
CA ALA A 57 1.41 14.88 3.58
C ALA A 57 2.29 13.69 4.01
N GLN A 58 2.11 12.55 3.36
CA GLN A 58 2.84 11.30 3.62
C GLN A 58 4.34 11.45 3.34
N MET A 59 4.70 11.99 2.17
CA MET A 59 6.09 12.19 1.79
C MET A 59 6.79 13.22 2.70
N ASN A 60 6.11 14.33 3.02
CA ASN A 60 6.63 15.34 3.95
C ASN A 60 6.85 14.77 5.36
N ALA A 61 5.90 13.98 5.88
CA ALA A 61 6.03 13.32 7.18
C ALA A 61 7.16 12.26 7.19
N ALA A 62 7.41 11.61 6.06
CA ALA A 62 8.51 10.68 5.88
C ALA A 62 9.87 11.36 5.67
N GLY A 63 9.91 12.69 5.47
CA GLY A 63 11.13 13.43 5.13
C GLY A 63 11.72 13.02 3.78
N ARG A 64 10.85 12.65 2.82
CA ARG A 64 11.24 12.18 1.49
C ARG A 64 10.84 13.18 0.41
N ASP A 65 11.78 13.53 -0.44
CA ASP A 65 11.59 14.41 -1.60
C ASP A 65 11.59 13.63 -2.93
N ARG A 66 11.94 12.35 -2.89
CA ARG A 66 12.08 11.49 -4.08
C ARG A 66 11.75 10.04 -3.80
N VAL A 67 11.41 9.33 -4.87
CA VAL A 67 11.36 7.86 -4.96
C VAL A 67 11.89 7.45 -6.34
N ASP A 68 12.43 6.25 -6.45
CA ASP A 68 12.98 5.77 -7.72
C ASP A 68 11.91 5.17 -8.62
N ARG A 69 10.90 4.55 -8.01
CA ARG A 69 9.77 3.89 -8.71
C ARG A 69 8.48 4.05 -7.92
N VAL A 70 7.38 3.99 -8.63
CA VAL A 70 6.03 3.92 -8.06
C VAL A 70 5.34 2.66 -8.59
N ILE A 71 4.67 1.91 -7.73
CA ILE A 71 3.70 0.89 -8.13
C ILE A 71 2.32 1.36 -7.71
N VAL A 72 1.34 1.28 -8.61
CA VAL A 72 -0.08 1.46 -8.28
C VAL A 72 -0.74 0.09 -8.31
N THR A 73 -1.31 -0.31 -7.15
CA THR A 73 -1.91 -1.64 -6.98
C THR A 73 -3.19 -1.80 -7.78
N HIS A 74 -4.02 -0.74 -7.83
CA HIS A 74 -5.24 -0.65 -8.62
C HIS A 74 -5.69 0.81 -8.75
N ASP A 75 -6.67 1.10 -9.59
CA ASP A 75 -7.02 2.47 -9.97
C ASP A 75 -8.13 3.14 -9.13
N HIS A 76 -8.41 2.64 -7.92
CA HIS A 76 -9.28 3.37 -7.01
C HIS A 76 -8.64 4.69 -6.54
N ALA A 77 -9.49 5.66 -6.23
CA ALA A 77 -9.07 7.04 -5.96
C ALA A 77 -8.09 7.17 -4.79
N ASP A 78 -8.31 6.41 -3.73
CA ASP A 78 -7.48 6.39 -2.53
C ASP A 78 -6.09 5.80 -2.74
N HIS A 79 -5.85 5.11 -3.87
CA HIS A 79 -4.56 4.53 -4.26
C HIS A 79 -3.83 5.30 -5.36
N CYS A 80 -4.52 6.19 -6.11
CA CYS A 80 -3.90 6.84 -7.28
C CYS A 80 -4.16 8.34 -7.44
N HIS A 81 -5.05 8.99 -6.66
CA HIS A 81 -5.39 10.40 -6.89
C HIS A 81 -4.34 11.41 -6.39
N GLY A 82 -3.22 10.97 -5.83
CA GLY A 82 -2.03 11.79 -5.57
C GLY A 82 -1.00 11.77 -6.70
N ILE A 83 -1.33 11.20 -7.85
CA ILE A 83 -0.44 11.15 -9.04
C ILE A 83 0.11 12.54 -9.40
N ASP A 84 -0.66 13.62 -9.23
CA ASP A 84 -0.20 14.97 -9.53
C ASP A 84 0.94 15.44 -8.60
N ASP A 85 1.01 14.94 -7.36
CA ASP A 85 2.09 15.27 -6.42
C ASP A 85 3.44 14.66 -6.85
N LEU A 86 3.45 13.64 -7.72
CA LEU A 86 4.66 13.09 -8.33
C LEU A 86 5.39 14.12 -9.22
N ARG A 87 4.72 15.22 -9.58
CA ARG A 87 5.33 16.38 -10.24
C ARG A 87 6.55 16.89 -9.47
N GLN A 88 6.45 16.99 -8.16
CA GLN A 88 7.57 17.46 -7.34
C GLN A 88 8.73 16.45 -7.35
N VAL A 89 8.43 15.15 -7.34
CA VAL A 89 9.45 14.10 -7.48
C VAL A 89 10.16 14.21 -8.83
N ALA A 90 9.41 14.35 -9.94
CA ALA A 90 9.96 14.54 -11.26
C ALA A 90 10.83 15.82 -11.35
N HIS A 91 10.39 16.90 -10.69
CA HIS A 91 11.15 18.16 -10.64
C HIS A 91 12.48 18.01 -9.90
N VAL A 92 12.49 17.38 -8.72
CA VAL A 92 13.70 17.18 -7.90
C VAL A 92 14.68 16.21 -8.58
N THR A 93 14.17 15.17 -9.22
CA THR A 93 15.00 14.15 -9.88
C THR A 93 15.41 14.52 -11.31
N HIS A 94 14.83 15.58 -11.89
CA HIS A 94 15.00 16.01 -13.28
C HIS A 94 14.71 14.90 -14.31
N ARG A 95 13.78 14.01 -13.99
CA ARG A 95 13.34 12.90 -14.87
C ARG A 95 11.89 12.53 -14.59
N ALA A 96 11.22 11.99 -15.59
CA ALA A 96 9.90 11.38 -15.40
C ALA A 96 9.97 10.24 -14.37
N VAL A 97 8.94 10.12 -13.53
CA VAL A 97 8.86 9.10 -12.49
C VAL A 97 8.40 7.78 -13.14
N PRO A 98 9.16 6.68 -13.03
CA PRO A 98 8.71 5.39 -13.51
C PRO A 98 7.54 4.87 -12.65
N LEU A 99 6.37 4.69 -13.26
CA LEU A 99 5.16 4.17 -12.63
C LEU A 99 4.81 2.82 -13.25
N PHE A 100 4.62 1.83 -12.38
CA PHE A 100 4.33 0.45 -12.74
C PHE A 100 2.92 0.07 -12.26
N ALA A 101 2.18 -0.63 -13.11
CA ALA A 101 0.87 -1.20 -12.77
C ALA A 101 0.53 -2.37 -13.71
N ARG A 102 -0.51 -3.15 -13.44
CA ARG A 102 -1.06 -4.05 -14.45
C ARG A 102 -1.52 -3.27 -15.69
N ALA A 103 -1.43 -3.86 -16.86
CA ALA A 103 -1.66 -3.19 -18.14
C ALA A 103 -3.04 -2.50 -18.23
N ASP A 104 -4.08 -3.12 -17.71
CA ASP A 104 -5.43 -2.57 -17.67
C ASP A 104 -5.58 -1.39 -16.68
N VAL A 105 -4.91 -1.49 -15.51
CA VAL A 105 -4.81 -0.39 -14.54
C VAL A 105 -4.05 0.78 -15.15
N LEU A 106 -2.89 0.51 -15.76
CA LEU A 106 -2.06 1.53 -16.41
C LEU A 106 -2.85 2.28 -17.48
N SER A 107 -3.56 1.56 -18.35
CA SER A 107 -4.39 2.19 -19.40
C SER A 107 -5.48 3.11 -18.82
N ARG A 108 -6.10 2.73 -17.69
CA ARG A 108 -7.08 3.59 -17.01
C ARG A 108 -6.43 4.83 -16.37
N LEU A 109 -5.22 4.68 -15.80
CA LEU A 109 -4.45 5.80 -15.24
C LEU A 109 -4.02 6.78 -16.34
N GLU A 110 -3.49 6.29 -17.46
CA GLU A 110 -3.11 7.10 -18.63
C GLU A 110 -4.32 7.87 -19.20
N GLY A 111 -5.48 7.24 -19.26
CA GLY A 111 -6.72 7.91 -19.68
C GLY A 111 -7.18 9.00 -18.71
N ARG A 112 -7.11 8.72 -17.39
CA ARG A 112 -7.58 9.64 -16.32
C ARG A 112 -6.62 10.80 -16.08
N PHE A 113 -5.31 10.54 -16.15
CA PHE A 113 -4.24 11.51 -15.87
C PHE A 113 -3.37 11.79 -17.10
N ALA A 114 -3.98 11.82 -18.29
CA ALA A 114 -3.26 11.95 -19.57
C ALA A 114 -2.21 13.09 -19.59
N TYR A 115 -2.48 14.20 -18.88
CA TYR A 115 -1.55 15.33 -18.77
C TYR A 115 -0.25 15.00 -18.04
N ALA A 116 -0.24 13.97 -17.18
CA ALA A 116 0.96 13.55 -16.45
C ALA A 116 1.82 12.57 -17.26
N PHE A 117 1.20 11.79 -18.15
CA PHE A 117 1.86 10.76 -18.95
C PHE A 117 2.32 11.23 -20.34
N ASN A 118 1.86 12.39 -20.79
CA ASN A 118 2.16 12.86 -22.15
C ASN A 118 2.92 14.17 -22.14
N ASP A 119 3.86 14.29 -23.09
CA ASP A 119 4.51 15.56 -23.37
C ASP A 119 3.50 16.60 -23.86
N THR A 120 3.68 17.82 -23.42
CA THR A 120 2.98 18.99 -23.96
C THR A 120 3.99 19.93 -24.63
N PRO A 121 3.56 20.91 -25.43
CA PRO A 121 4.49 21.90 -26.01
C PRO A 121 5.31 22.69 -24.99
N ILE A 122 4.88 22.72 -23.73
CA ILE A 122 5.49 23.53 -22.67
C ILE A 122 6.15 22.66 -21.60
N TYR A 123 5.56 21.48 -21.28
CA TYR A 123 6.02 20.62 -20.19
C TYR A 123 6.24 19.18 -20.68
N PRO A 124 7.37 18.56 -20.31
CA PRO A 124 7.57 17.13 -20.54
C PRO A 124 6.63 16.30 -19.66
N ALA A 125 6.45 15.03 -20.03
CA ALA A 125 5.73 14.07 -19.22
C ALA A 125 6.34 13.97 -17.81
N LEU A 126 5.49 13.86 -16.81
CA LEU A 126 5.89 13.71 -15.41
C LEU A 126 6.13 12.25 -15.04
N ILE A 127 5.48 11.35 -15.74
CA ILE A 127 5.42 9.92 -15.45
C ILE A 127 5.72 9.14 -16.72
N THR A 128 6.50 8.05 -16.57
CA THR A 128 6.66 7.03 -17.60
C THR A 128 5.94 5.77 -17.14
N GLY A 129 4.89 5.35 -17.86
CA GLY A 129 4.11 4.17 -17.54
C GLY A 129 4.76 2.87 -18.00
N HIS A 130 4.73 1.84 -17.15
CA HIS A 130 5.27 0.51 -17.42
C HIS A 130 4.30 -0.57 -16.96
N ALA A 131 3.94 -1.51 -17.83
CA ALA A 131 3.12 -2.66 -17.46
C ALA A 131 3.93 -3.68 -16.66
N ILE A 132 3.35 -4.17 -15.55
CA ILE A 132 3.93 -5.29 -14.78
C ILE A 132 3.47 -6.59 -15.44
N GLU A 133 4.39 -7.27 -16.11
CA GLU A 133 4.15 -8.59 -16.75
C GLU A 133 4.87 -9.73 -16.04
N GLN A 134 5.93 -9.42 -15.30
CA GLN A 134 6.81 -10.40 -14.65
C GLN A 134 7.41 -9.81 -13.36
N ASP A 135 8.14 -10.63 -12.62
CA ASP A 135 8.90 -10.19 -11.44
C ASP A 135 9.87 -9.06 -11.79
N MET A 136 10.11 -8.21 -10.79
CA MET A 136 11.01 -7.07 -10.90
C MET A 136 12.10 -7.14 -9.83
N THR A 137 13.10 -6.28 -9.93
CA THR A 137 14.09 -6.05 -8.87
C THR A 137 13.99 -4.62 -8.36
N LEU A 138 14.23 -4.43 -7.06
CA LEU A 138 14.40 -3.12 -6.40
C LEU A 138 15.67 -3.22 -5.56
N GLY A 139 16.77 -2.58 -6.00
CA GLY A 139 18.05 -2.77 -5.33
C GLY A 139 18.44 -4.26 -5.28
N GLU A 140 18.55 -4.81 -4.07
CA GLU A 140 18.84 -6.23 -3.83
C GLU A 140 17.57 -7.09 -3.68
N ALA A 141 16.41 -6.48 -3.56
CA ALA A 141 15.15 -7.20 -3.39
C ALA A 141 14.60 -7.69 -4.73
N ARG A 142 14.08 -8.93 -4.74
CA ARG A 142 13.22 -9.45 -5.80
C ARG A 142 11.77 -9.16 -5.44
N LEU A 143 11.02 -8.58 -6.37
CA LEU A 143 9.59 -8.30 -6.25
C LEU A 143 8.81 -9.29 -7.10
N SER A 144 7.90 -10.03 -6.48
CA SER A 144 6.95 -10.93 -7.15
C SER A 144 5.52 -10.43 -6.93
N PHE A 145 4.62 -10.75 -7.87
CA PHE A 145 3.30 -10.14 -7.94
C PHE A 145 2.20 -11.18 -8.12
N VAL A 146 1.04 -10.95 -7.49
CA VAL A 146 -0.17 -11.75 -7.67
C VAL A 146 -1.39 -10.86 -7.76
N ASP A 147 -2.36 -11.24 -8.60
CA ASP A 147 -3.64 -10.54 -8.69
C ASP A 147 -4.57 -11.01 -7.56
N GLN A 148 -5.15 -10.07 -6.84
CA GLN A 148 -6.01 -10.27 -5.68
C GLN A 148 -7.46 -9.92 -6.01
N PRO A 149 -8.46 -10.70 -5.57
CA PRO A 149 -9.86 -10.39 -5.83
C PRO A 149 -10.33 -9.19 -5.01
N HIS A 150 -10.81 -8.13 -5.68
CA HIS A 150 -11.34 -6.92 -5.05
C HIS A 150 -12.68 -6.53 -5.67
N GLY A 151 -13.76 -7.17 -5.24
CA GLY A 151 -15.08 -6.96 -5.81
C GLY A 151 -15.12 -7.32 -7.30
N GLY A 152 -15.41 -6.34 -8.15
CA GLY A 152 -15.47 -6.52 -9.61
C GLY A 152 -14.16 -6.27 -10.35
N ILE A 153 -13.06 -6.00 -9.64
CA ILE A 153 -11.73 -5.72 -10.18
C ILE A 153 -10.68 -6.56 -9.43
N SER A 154 -9.42 -6.45 -9.85
CA SER A 154 -8.28 -6.98 -9.11
C SER A 154 -7.40 -5.86 -8.57
N SER A 155 -6.81 -6.08 -7.39
CA SER A 155 -5.69 -5.32 -6.88
C SER A 155 -4.40 -6.14 -7.02
N LEU A 156 -3.25 -5.53 -6.76
CA LEU A 156 -1.94 -6.18 -6.89
C LEU A 156 -1.35 -6.48 -5.51
N GLY A 157 -1.15 -7.76 -5.20
CA GLY A 157 -0.33 -8.21 -4.08
C GLY A 157 1.14 -8.23 -4.46
N ILE A 158 2.01 -7.82 -3.54
CA ILE A 158 3.45 -7.70 -3.74
C ILE A 158 4.18 -8.50 -2.68
N ARG A 159 5.10 -9.37 -3.11
CA ARG A 159 6.09 -10.00 -2.23
C ARG A 159 7.47 -9.47 -2.57
N ALA A 160 8.24 -9.05 -1.56
CA ALA A 160 9.62 -8.64 -1.67
C ALA A 160 10.51 -9.59 -0.87
N ASP A 161 11.49 -10.20 -1.54
CA ASP A 161 12.46 -11.11 -0.94
C ASP A 161 13.87 -10.51 -1.04
N GLU A 162 14.58 -10.38 0.10
CA GLU A 162 15.95 -9.87 0.18
C GLU A 162 16.73 -10.58 1.30
N ASN A 163 17.89 -11.14 0.99
CA ASN A 163 18.79 -11.77 1.98
C ASN A 163 18.13 -12.85 2.85
N GLY A 164 17.20 -13.63 2.27
CA GLY A 164 16.48 -14.69 2.97
C GLY A 164 15.35 -14.20 3.88
N ARG A 165 15.02 -12.92 3.84
CA ARG A 165 13.88 -12.31 4.53
C ARG A 165 12.81 -11.92 3.52
N SER A 166 11.55 -11.97 3.92
CA SER A 166 10.42 -11.72 3.03
C SER A 166 9.36 -10.80 3.63
N LEU A 167 8.88 -9.87 2.81
CA LEU A 167 7.76 -8.97 3.09
C LEU A 167 6.65 -9.24 2.09
N VAL A 168 5.42 -9.33 2.55
CA VAL A 168 4.21 -9.27 1.70
C VAL A 168 3.44 -8.00 2.02
N TYR A 169 3.04 -7.26 0.97
CA TYR A 169 2.05 -6.19 1.04
C TYR A 169 0.84 -6.59 0.22
N ALA A 170 -0.29 -6.77 0.89
CA ALA A 170 -1.56 -7.19 0.30
C ALA A 170 -2.66 -6.25 0.75
N ILE A 171 -3.13 -5.41 -0.17
CA ILE A 171 -4.12 -4.37 0.08
C ILE A 171 -5.33 -4.61 -0.82
N ASP A 172 -6.51 -4.25 -0.34
CA ASP A 172 -7.76 -4.29 -1.11
C ASP A 172 -8.03 -5.67 -1.75
N PHE A 173 -8.30 -6.64 -0.89
CA PHE A 173 -8.75 -7.96 -1.28
C PHE A 173 -9.78 -8.51 -0.29
N HIS A 174 -10.62 -9.44 -0.71
CA HIS A 174 -11.68 -9.97 0.16
C HIS A 174 -11.61 -11.48 0.37
N ASP A 175 -10.78 -12.19 -0.40
CA ASP A 175 -10.60 -13.63 -0.29
C ASP A 175 -9.16 -14.03 -0.60
N LEU A 176 -8.71 -15.15 -0.05
CA LEU A 176 -7.38 -15.70 -0.25
C LEU A 176 -7.44 -16.76 -1.36
N THR A 177 -6.92 -16.43 -2.55
CA THR A 177 -6.83 -17.39 -3.65
C THR A 177 -5.68 -18.38 -3.45
N PRO A 178 -5.69 -19.54 -4.14
CA PRO A 178 -4.56 -20.48 -4.10
C PRO A 178 -3.22 -19.86 -4.51
N ASP A 179 -3.22 -18.97 -5.51
CA ASP A 179 -2.00 -18.29 -5.99
C ASP A 179 -1.48 -17.30 -4.94
N MET A 180 -2.38 -16.55 -4.28
CA MET A 180 -2.01 -15.69 -3.15
C MET A 180 -1.45 -16.53 -2.00
N ALA A 181 -2.11 -17.63 -1.65
CA ALA A 181 -1.66 -18.51 -0.58
C ALA A 181 -0.25 -19.05 -0.86
N ALA A 182 0.00 -19.53 -2.08
CA ALA A 182 1.32 -20.02 -2.49
C ALA A 182 2.40 -18.93 -2.43
N MET A 183 2.06 -17.69 -2.82
CA MET A 183 3.00 -16.57 -2.79
C MET A 183 3.25 -16.03 -1.38
N TYR A 184 2.26 -16.07 -0.49
CA TYR A 184 2.36 -15.46 0.85
C TYR A 184 2.84 -16.43 1.93
N GLU A 185 2.82 -17.75 1.66
CA GLU A 185 3.25 -18.77 2.63
C GLU A 185 4.65 -18.48 3.17
N GLY A 186 4.79 -18.56 4.48
CA GLY A 186 6.06 -18.40 5.19
C GLY A 186 6.66 -17.00 5.14
N ALA A 187 5.88 -15.96 4.78
CA ALA A 187 6.38 -14.59 4.80
C ALA A 187 6.83 -14.20 6.23
N ASP A 188 8.00 -13.59 6.36
CA ASP A 188 8.46 -13.09 7.65
C ASP A 188 7.56 -11.96 8.15
N VAL A 189 7.12 -11.08 7.25
CA VAL A 189 6.21 -9.98 7.53
C VAL A 189 5.10 -9.96 6.47
N TRP A 190 3.86 -9.84 6.93
CA TRP A 190 2.70 -9.58 6.07
C TRP A 190 2.00 -8.29 6.52
N ILE A 191 1.97 -7.28 5.66
CA ILE A 191 1.14 -6.08 5.81
C ILE A 191 -0.14 -6.34 5.01
N SER A 192 -1.26 -6.52 5.70
CA SER A 192 -2.52 -7.02 5.11
C SER A 192 -3.66 -6.04 5.28
N ASP A 193 -4.48 -5.92 4.22
CA ASP A 193 -5.84 -5.34 4.34
C ASP A 193 -6.58 -5.99 5.51
N CYS A 194 -7.21 -5.16 6.33
CA CYS A 194 -8.11 -5.58 7.39
C CYS A 194 -9.11 -4.45 7.69
N LEU A 195 -10.07 -4.26 6.80
CA LEU A 195 -10.95 -3.11 6.86
C LEU A 195 -11.63 -2.93 8.23
N ARG A 196 -12.21 -4.01 8.76
CA ARG A 196 -13.01 -4.00 9.99
C ARG A 196 -13.23 -5.42 10.55
N ARG A 197 -13.91 -5.51 11.71
CA ARG A 197 -14.22 -6.80 12.34
C ARG A 197 -15.27 -7.62 11.58
N ARG A 198 -16.26 -6.96 10.97
CA ARG A 198 -17.36 -7.63 10.27
C ARG A 198 -17.00 -7.90 8.81
N PRO A 199 -17.46 -9.01 8.21
CA PRO A 199 -17.26 -9.27 6.80
C PRO A 199 -17.65 -8.09 5.89
N HIS A 200 -16.92 -7.94 4.81
CA HIS A 200 -17.14 -6.94 3.76
C HIS A 200 -17.09 -7.62 2.39
N PRO A 201 -17.90 -7.21 1.40
CA PRO A 201 -17.95 -7.88 0.10
C PRO A 201 -16.67 -7.69 -0.75
N THR A 202 -15.83 -6.71 -0.44
CA THR A 202 -14.65 -6.36 -1.25
C THR A 202 -13.36 -6.25 -0.45
N HIS A 203 -13.40 -6.36 0.88
CA HIS A 203 -12.23 -6.25 1.76
C HIS A 203 -12.15 -7.39 2.76
N ALA A 204 -10.95 -7.73 3.14
CA ALA A 204 -10.68 -8.67 4.22
C ALA A 204 -11.18 -8.12 5.57
N HIS A 205 -11.52 -9.02 6.47
CA HIS A 205 -11.96 -8.69 7.82
C HIS A 205 -11.11 -9.45 8.86
N LEU A 206 -11.14 -8.97 10.09
CA LEU A 206 -10.20 -9.37 11.14
C LEU A 206 -10.05 -10.89 11.29
N ASP A 207 -11.16 -11.61 11.48
CA ASP A 207 -11.12 -13.05 11.74
C ASP A 207 -10.55 -13.84 10.54
N ALA A 208 -10.88 -13.42 9.31
CA ALA A 208 -10.35 -14.04 8.10
C ALA A 208 -8.83 -13.84 7.99
N VAL A 209 -8.35 -12.60 8.14
CA VAL A 209 -6.91 -12.29 8.04
C VAL A 209 -6.10 -13.03 9.10
N LEU A 210 -6.56 -13.07 10.36
CA LEU A 210 -5.90 -13.83 11.42
C LEU A 210 -5.87 -15.34 11.13
N GLY A 211 -6.95 -15.87 10.56
CA GLY A 211 -7.04 -17.27 10.14
C GLY A 211 -6.02 -17.58 9.03
N TRP A 212 -6.01 -16.79 7.98
CA TRP A 212 -5.09 -16.94 6.83
C TRP A 212 -3.62 -16.78 7.24
N ALA A 213 -3.29 -15.76 8.05
CA ALA A 213 -1.91 -15.54 8.50
C ALA A 213 -1.37 -16.75 9.30
N ARG A 214 -2.21 -17.38 10.12
CA ARG A 214 -1.85 -18.60 10.86
C ARG A 214 -1.67 -19.80 9.93
N GLU A 215 -2.58 -20.00 8.99
CA GLU A 215 -2.52 -21.07 7.99
C GLU A 215 -1.27 -20.97 7.12
N LEU A 216 -0.95 -19.77 6.66
CA LEU A 216 0.21 -19.45 5.84
C LEU A 216 1.53 -19.38 6.63
N LYS A 217 1.51 -19.57 7.95
CA LYS A 217 2.70 -19.51 8.84
C LYS A 217 3.46 -18.19 8.72
N VAL A 218 2.74 -17.08 8.65
CA VAL A 218 3.33 -15.74 8.65
C VAL A 218 4.03 -15.46 9.96
N GLY A 219 5.23 -14.88 9.90
CA GLY A 219 6.02 -14.57 11.10
C GLY A 219 5.42 -13.41 11.90
N GLN A 220 5.14 -12.28 11.23
CA GLN A 220 4.53 -11.09 11.83
C GLN A 220 3.48 -10.50 10.88
N LEU A 221 2.30 -10.21 11.42
CA LEU A 221 1.18 -9.61 10.70
C LEU A 221 0.97 -8.16 11.13
N TRP A 222 0.91 -7.25 10.17
CA TRP A 222 0.51 -5.85 10.37
C TRP A 222 -0.79 -5.58 9.64
N LEU A 223 -1.83 -5.17 10.41
CA LEU A 223 -3.15 -4.87 9.87
C LEU A 223 -3.18 -3.43 9.37
N THR A 224 -3.54 -3.24 8.10
CA THR A 224 -3.67 -1.93 7.44
C THR A 224 -5.04 -1.75 6.80
N HIS A 225 -5.28 -0.63 6.14
CA HIS A 225 -6.56 -0.25 5.52
C HIS A 225 -7.73 -0.19 6.52
N LEU A 226 -7.42 0.17 7.77
CA LEU A 226 -8.34 0.15 8.90
C LEU A 226 -9.38 1.28 8.82
N ASP A 227 -10.65 0.97 9.04
CA ASP A 227 -11.71 1.97 9.14
C ASP A 227 -11.83 2.58 10.55
N ASN A 228 -12.77 3.51 10.74
CA ASN A 228 -13.00 4.20 12.01
C ASN A 228 -13.71 3.36 13.08
N SER A 229 -13.94 2.08 12.85
CA SER A 229 -14.40 1.12 13.87
C SER A 229 -13.27 0.32 14.53
N MET A 230 -12.04 0.51 14.06
CA MET A 230 -10.85 -0.24 14.45
C MET A 230 -9.94 0.62 15.33
N ASP A 231 -10.38 0.92 16.57
CA ASP A 231 -9.57 1.66 17.55
C ASP A 231 -8.23 0.95 17.81
N TYR A 232 -7.13 1.71 17.75
CA TYR A 232 -5.79 1.16 17.82
C TYR A 232 -5.50 0.43 19.14
N ALA A 233 -5.77 1.08 20.26
CA ALA A 233 -5.44 0.54 21.58
C ALA A 233 -6.28 -0.70 21.90
N THR A 234 -7.58 -0.66 21.58
CA THR A 234 -8.49 -1.79 21.73
C THR A 234 -8.04 -2.97 20.87
N LEU A 235 -7.75 -2.71 19.59
CA LEU A 235 -7.33 -3.76 18.67
C LEU A 235 -5.98 -4.37 19.09
N ALA A 236 -5.00 -3.55 19.46
CA ALA A 236 -3.69 -4.01 19.92
C ALA A 236 -3.76 -4.88 21.19
N ALA A 237 -4.71 -4.61 22.08
CA ALA A 237 -4.89 -5.40 23.30
C ALA A 237 -5.54 -6.77 23.07
N GLU A 238 -6.23 -6.96 21.95
CA GLU A 238 -6.95 -8.20 21.62
C GLU A 238 -6.15 -9.12 20.68
N LEU A 239 -5.19 -8.56 19.94
CA LEU A 239 -4.42 -9.31 18.96
C LEU A 239 -3.39 -10.23 19.63
N PRO A 240 -3.05 -11.38 19.02
CA PRO A 240 -1.95 -12.22 19.47
C PRO A 240 -0.59 -11.51 19.25
N ASP A 241 0.44 -11.93 19.98
CA ASP A 241 1.78 -11.33 19.97
C ASP A 241 2.45 -11.23 18.59
N TRP A 242 2.02 -12.06 17.63
CA TRP A 242 2.53 -12.04 16.25
C TRP A 242 1.72 -11.13 15.31
N ALA A 243 0.70 -10.43 15.79
CA ALA A 243 -0.13 -9.50 15.01
C ALA A 243 -0.28 -8.16 15.70
N ALA A 244 -0.27 -7.07 14.94
CA ALA A 244 -0.48 -5.72 15.46
C ALA A 244 -1.22 -4.84 14.43
N PRO A 245 -1.99 -3.83 14.89
CA PRO A 245 -2.49 -2.80 13.98
C PRO A 245 -1.33 -1.91 13.54
N ALA A 246 -1.33 -1.52 12.26
CA ALA A 246 -0.42 -0.51 11.75
C ALA A 246 -0.83 0.90 12.18
N HIS A 247 0.12 1.82 12.14
CA HIS A 247 -0.15 3.25 12.24
C HIS A 247 0.72 4.03 11.24
N ASP A 248 0.28 5.24 10.89
CA ASP A 248 1.03 6.11 9.98
C ASP A 248 2.42 6.42 10.55
N GLY A 249 3.43 6.30 9.71
CA GLY A 249 4.82 6.49 10.09
C GLY A 249 5.52 5.25 10.69
N GLN A 250 4.81 4.12 10.87
CA GLN A 250 5.39 2.86 11.34
C GLN A 250 6.53 2.40 10.43
N GLU A 251 7.69 2.09 11.04
CA GLU A 251 8.83 1.49 10.33
C GLU A 251 9.00 0.03 10.74
N ILE A 252 9.25 -0.82 9.75
CA ILE A 252 9.50 -2.24 9.91
C ILE A 252 10.80 -2.56 9.17
N SER A 253 11.76 -3.19 9.85
CA SER A 253 13.04 -3.63 9.28
C SER A 253 13.07 -5.16 9.20
N LEU A 254 13.56 -5.69 8.08
CA LEU A 254 13.68 -7.12 7.81
C LEU A 254 15.15 -7.53 7.69
#